data_032ce4ff5814f564a0a9355dd20134cd
#
_entry.id   032ce4ff5814f564a0a9355dd20134cd
#
_cell.length_a   1.000
_cell.length_b   1.000
_cell.length_c   1.000
_cell.angle_alpha   90.00
_cell.angle_beta   90.00
_cell.angle_gamma   90.00
#
_symmetry.space_group_name_H-M   'P 1'
#
loop_
_entity.id
_entity.type
_entity.pdbx_description
1 polymer ?
#
loop_
_entity_poly.entity_id
_entity_poly.type
_entity_poly.pdbx_seq_one_letter_code
_entity_poly.pdbx_strand_id
1 'polypeptide(L)'
;EDEVPVGAVIVKDGKIIARGHNRRMQNCDPTAHAEIEAIRAAAQRLGDWRLDGCTMFVTLEPCVMCAGAIAQSRIDTVIFGAFDDALGCAGSRANLPADPNVGGHAKCAGGLMKESCAEVLQRYFEKKRKE
;
A
#
# COMPACT_ATOMS: atom_id res chain seq x y z
N GLU A 1 10.37 12.17 -12.00
CA GLU A 1 11.07 11.08 -11.35
C GLU A 1 10.65 9.73 -11.91
N ASP A 2 11.57 8.79 -11.91
CA ASP A 2 11.34 7.46 -12.50
C ASP A 2 10.77 6.44 -11.50
N GLU A 3 9.99 6.88 -10.55
CA GLU A 3 9.32 5.99 -9.60
C GLU A 3 7.99 5.49 -10.16
N VAL A 4 7.63 4.27 -9.83
CA VAL A 4 6.30 3.76 -10.15
C VAL A 4 5.27 4.61 -9.39
N PRO A 5 4.20 5.10 -10.07
CA PRO A 5 3.27 6.06 -9.47
C PRO A 5 2.26 5.39 -8.53
N VAL A 6 2.76 4.89 -7.40
CA VAL A 6 1.92 4.31 -6.34
C VAL A 6 1.91 5.26 -5.15
N GLY A 7 0.73 5.59 -4.67
CA GLY A 7 0.54 6.41 -3.49
C GLY A 7 -0.26 5.68 -2.43
N ALA A 8 0.01 5.99 -1.17
CA ALA A 8 -0.72 5.45 -0.03
C ALA A 8 -0.99 6.54 0.99
N VAL A 9 -2.14 6.47 1.64
CA VAL A 9 -2.45 7.34 2.79
C VAL A 9 -2.98 6.47 3.92
N ILE A 10 -2.73 6.89 5.15
CA ILE A 10 -3.27 6.24 6.34
C ILE A 10 -4.17 7.23 7.05
N VAL A 11 -5.37 6.77 7.39
CA VAL A 11 -6.42 7.59 8.00
C VAL A 11 -6.75 7.01 9.37
N LYS A 12 -6.88 7.88 10.35
CA LYS A 12 -7.35 7.54 11.69
C LYS A 12 -8.34 8.60 12.16
N ASP A 13 -9.49 8.17 12.69
CA ASP A 13 -10.55 9.06 13.19
C ASP A 13 -10.95 10.12 12.15
N GLY A 14 -11.05 9.70 10.88
CA GLY A 14 -11.46 10.56 9.78
C GLY A 14 -10.42 11.54 9.29
N LYS A 15 -9.18 11.44 9.78
CA LYS A 15 -8.09 12.36 9.40
C LYS A 15 -6.95 11.60 8.77
N ILE A 16 -6.34 12.16 7.72
CA ILE A 16 -5.13 11.63 7.13
C ILE A 16 -3.98 11.92 8.08
N ILE A 17 -3.34 10.87 8.60
CA ILE A 17 -2.21 11.01 9.52
C ILE A 17 -0.86 10.75 8.85
N ALA A 18 -0.86 10.13 7.68
CA ALA A 18 0.39 9.84 6.97
C ALA A 18 0.14 9.67 5.49
N ARG A 19 1.17 9.94 4.69
CA ARG A 19 1.16 9.76 3.24
C ARG A 19 2.49 9.09 2.84
N GLY A 20 2.45 8.33 1.77
CA GLY A 20 3.64 7.72 1.22
C GLY A 20 3.54 7.61 -0.29
N HIS A 21 4.67 7.53 -0.94
CA HIS A 21 4.77 7.22 -2.36
C HIS A 21 6.03 6.40 -2.60
N ASN A 22 6.08 5.69 -3.74
CA ASN A 22 7.19 4.81 -4.05
C ASN A 22 8.50 5.61 -4.19
N ARG A 23 9.52 5.22 -3.43
CA ARG A 23 10.84 5.90 -3.42
C ARG A 23 12.00 4.93 -3.62
N ARG A 24 11.76 3.75 -4.21
CA ARG A 24 12.80 2.74 -4.37
C ARG A 24 14.01 3.26 -5.15
N MET A 25 13.77 3.94 -6.27
CA MET A 25 14.84 4.50 -7.10
C MET A 25 15.52 5.67 -6.38
N GLN A 26 14.73 6.58 -5.85
CA GLN A 26 15.19 7.80 -5.20
C GLN A 26 16.06 7.50 -3.98
N ASN A 27 15.69 6.51 -3.18
CA ASN A 27 16.37 6.16 -1.93
C ASN A 27 17.34 4.99 -2.08
N CYS A 28 17.46 4.41 -3.28
CA CYS A 28 18.21 3.17 -3.49
C CYS A 28 17.81 2.10 -2.46
N ASP A 29 16.51 2.00 -2.19
CA ASP A 29 15.96 1.16 -1.13
C ASP A 29 14.83 0.29 -1.70
N PRO A 30 15.03 -1.03 -1.83
CA PRO A 30 14.01 -1.91 -2.40
C PRO A 30 12.76 -2.01 -1.53
N THR A 31 12.82 -1.59 -0.26
CA THR A 31 11.66 -1.60 0.64
C THR A 31 10.87 -0.30 0.64
N ALA A 32 11.33 0.74 -0.07
CA ALA A 32 10.70 2.06 -0.07
C ALA A 32 9.46 2.13 -0.97
N HIS A 33 8.54 1.19 -0.78
CA HIS A 33 7.21 1.23 -1.39
C HIS A 33 6.34 2.26 -0.68
N ALA A 34 5.33 2.77 -1.37
CA ALA A 34 4.40 3.77 -0.83
C ALA A 34 3.82 3.35 0.52
N GLU A 35 3.42 2.09 0.65
CA GLU A 35 2.80 1.55 1.86
C GLU A 35 3.79 1.56 3.03
N ILE A 36 5.04 1.16 2.79
CA ILE A 36 6.08 1.15 3.83
C ILE A 36 6.37 2.58 4.29
N GLU A 37 6.48 3.53 3.35
CA GLU A 37 6.69 4.94 3.69
C GLU A 37 5.54 5.49 4.54
N ALA A 38 4.30 5.16 4.18
CA ALA A 38 3.12 5.61 4.91
C ALA A 38 3.08 5.00 6.33
N ILE A 39 3.38 3.70 6.46
CA ILE A 39 3.42 3.01 7.76
C ILE A 39 4.46 3.65 8.67
N ARG A 40 5.67 3.91 8.17
CA ARG A 40 6.71 4.57 8.96
C ARG A 40 6.29 5.95 9.45
N ALA A 41 5.72 6.74 8.56
CA ALA A 41 5.26 8.09 8.89
C ALA A 41 4.14 8.06 9.94
N ALA A 42 3.19 7.15 9.80
CA ALA A 42 2.08 7.02 10.74
C ALA A 42 2.57 6.59 12.12
N ALA A 43 3.47 5.61 12.18
CA ALA A 43 4.03 5.12 13.44
C ALA A 43 4.80 6.22 14.17
N GLN A 44 5.59 7.00 13.45
CA GLN A 44 6.33 8.12 14.03
C GLN A 44 5.38 9.19 14.56
N ARG A 45 4.34 9.51 13.80
CA ARG A 45 3.38 10.52 14.20
C ARG A 45 2.60 10.12 15.46
N LEU A 46 2.22 8.83 15.56
CA LEU A 46 1.47 8.33 16.71
C LEU A 46 2.38 7.99 17.89
N GLY A 47 3.68 7.88 17.67
CA GLY A 47 4.62 7.44 18.70
C GLY A 47 4.43 5.98 19.10
N ASP A 48 3.90 5.15 18.20
CA ASP A 48 3.59 3.74 18.47
C ASP A 48 3.69 2.96 17.16
N TRP A 49 4.27 1.77 17.22
CA TRP A 49 4.33 0.90 16.04
C TRP A 49 2.97 0.28 15.70
N ARG A 50 2.06 0.22 16.65
CA ARG A 50 0.71 -0.34 16.45
C ARG A 50 -0.19 0.71 15.83
N LEU A 51 -0.81 0.36 14.72
CA LEU A 51 -1.68 1.25 13.96
C LEU A 51 -3.14 0.79 14.06
N ASP A 52 -3.55 0.36 15.25
CA ASP A 52 -4.93 -0.02 15.52
C ASP A 52 -5.87 1.16 15.22
N GLY A 53 -7.01 0.88 14.64
CA GLY A 53 -7.98 1.90 14.28
C GLY A 53 -7.65 2.67 13.02
N CYS A 54 -6.59 2.29 12.31
CA CYS A 54 -6.18 2.96 11.08
C CYS A 54 -6.69 2.23 9.84
N THR A 55 -6.96 3.01 8.78
CA THR A 55 -7.30 2.50 7.46
C THR A 55 -6.24 2.97 6.48
N MET A 56 -5.71 2.06 5.67
CA MET A 56 -4.82 2.41 4.57
C MET A 56 -5.58 2.45 3.25
N PHE A 57 -5.39 3.53 2.50
CA PHE A 57 -5.86 3.63 1.11
C PHE A 57 -4.62 3.63 0.23
N VAL A 58 -4.57 2.76 -0.76
CA VAL A 58 -3.43 2.65 -1.66
C VAL A 58 -3.91 2.45 -3.10
N THR A 59 -3.18 2.99 -4.07
CA THR A 59 -3.62 2.99 -5.48
C THR A 59 -3.48 1.61 -6.14
N LEU A 60 -2.54 0.79 -5.68
CA LEU A 60 -2.31 -0.55 -6.21
C LEU A 60 -2.34 -1.57 -5.07
N GLU A 61 -2.88 -2.75 -5.35
CA GLU A 61 -2.92 -3.86 -4.38
C GLU A 61 -1.53 -4.12 -3.81
N PRO A 62 -1.39 -4.18 -2.46
CA PRO A 62 -0.09 -4.41 -1.84
C PRO A 62 0.57 -5.73 -2.25
N CYS A 63 1.88 -5.69 -2.44
CA CYS A 63 2.71 -6.87 -2.68
C CYS A 63 2.93 -7.66 -1.37
N VAL A 64 3.67 -8.77 -1.45
CA VAL A 64 3.91 -9.64 -0.29
C VAL A 64 4.60 -8.89 0.87
N MET A 65 5.57 -8.04 0.57
CA MET A 65 6.30 -7.27 1.59
C MET A 65 5.37 -6.29 2.31
N CYS A 66 4.62 -5.50 1.53
CA CYS A 66 3.72 -4.49 2.10
C CYS A 66 2.53 -5.12 2.80
N ALA A 67 1.98 -6.20 2.25
CA ALA A 67 0.90 -6.94 2.89
C ALA A 67 1.33 -7.50 4.24
N GLY A 68 2.54 -8.04 4.33
CA GLY A 68 3.12 -8.50 5.59
C GLY A 68 3.33 -7.36 6.59
N ALA A 69 3.82 -6.21 6.12
CA ALA A 69 3.99 -5.04 6.98
C ALA A 69 2.65 -4.52 7.51
N ILE A 70 1.61 -4.54 6.70
CA ILE A 70 0.24 -4.17 7.12
C ILE A 70 -0.23 -5.10 8.24
N ALA A 71 -0.06 -6.40 8.07
CA ALA A 71 -0.43 -7.37 9.10
C ALA A 71 0.34 -7.13 10.40
N GLN A 72 1.65 -6.92 10.31
CA GLN A 72 2.51 -6.72 11.48
C GLN A 72 2.21 -5.40 12.21
N SER A 73 1.82 -4.36 11.48
CA SER A 73 1.53 -3.05 12.08
C SER A 73 0.10 -2.92 12.64
N ARG A 74 -0.72 -3.94 12.49
CA ARG A 74 -2.09 -4.00 13.01
C ARG A 74 -3.05 -2.97 12.43
N ILE A 75 -2.88 -2.64 11.16
CA ILE A 75 -3.85 -1.81 10.44
C ILE A 75 -5.17 -2.59 10.31
N ASP A 76 -6.29 -1.92 10.58
CA ASP A 76 -7.61 -2.57 10.62
C ASP A 76 -8.18 -2.83 9.24
N THR A 77 -7.98 -1.93 8.28
CA THR A 77 -8.62 -2.00 6.97
C THR A 77 -7.67 -1.51 5.90
N VAL A 78 -7.66 -2.20 4.77
CA VAL A 78 -6.91 -1.80 3.57
C VAL A 78 -7.88 -1.69 2.41
N ILE A 79 -7.88 -0.53 1.76
CA ILE A 79 -8.70 -0.28 0.58
C ILE A 79 -7.74 0.10 -0.56
N PHE A 80 -7.78 -0.68 -1.65
CA PHE A 80 -6.87 -0.42 -2.78
C PHE A 80 -7.65 -0.17 -4.07
N GLY A 81 -7.00 0.50 -5.01
CA GLY A 81 -7.60 0.82 -6.30
C GLY A 81 -7.49 -0.34 -7.27
N ALA A 82 -6.36 -0.45 -7.95
CA ALA A 82 -6.15 -1.47 -8.96
C ALA A 82 -5.70 -2.80 -8.34
N PHE A 83 -6.16 -3.92 -8.91
CA PHE A 83 -5.66 -5.25 -8.55
C PHE A 83 -4.32 -5.49 -9.25
N ASP A 84 -3.44 -6.24 -8.60
CA ASP A 84 -2.19 -6.71 -9.17
C ASP A 84 -2.23 -8.24 -9.24
N ASP A 85 -2.62 -8.77 -10.38
CA ASP A 85 -2.82 -10.21 -10.58
C ASP A 85 -1.50 -10.99 -10.51
N ALA A 86 -0.38 -10.33 -10.74
CA ALA A 86 0.93 -10.97 -10.73
C ALA A 86 1.54 -11.06 -9.34
N LEU A 87 1.48 -9.97 -8.55
CA LEU A 87 2.21 -9.85 -7.28
C LEU A 87 1.34 -9.44 -6.09
N GLY A 88 0.04 -9.19 -6.30
CA GLY A 88 -0.85 -8.70 -5.26
C GLY A 88 -1.13 -9.74 -4.19
N CYS A 89 -1.03 -9.35 -2.94
CA CYS A 89 -1.22 -10.21 -1.77
C CYS A 89 -2.30 -9.72 -0.80
N ALA A 90 -3.26 -8.93 -1.32
CA ALA A 90 -4.41 -8.48 -0.52
C ALA A 90 -5.74 -8.95 -1.15
N GLY A 91 -5.69 -10.06 -1.89
CA GLY A 91 -6.85 -10.68 -2.52
C GLY A 91 -6.54 -11.46 -3.80
N SER A 92 -5.55 -11.02 -4.61
CA SER A 92 -5.27 -11.65 -5.91
C SER A 92 -4.50 -12.97 -5.78
N ARG A 93 -3.29 -12.96 -5.24
CA ARG A 93 -2.46 -14.15 -5.08
C ARG A 93 -2.60 -14.77 -3.69
N ALA A 94 -2.77 -13.95 -2.70
CA ALA A 94 -2.95 -14.31 -1.31
C ALA A 94 -3.66 -13.16 -0.63
N ASN A 95 -4.09 -13.33 0.60
CA ASN A 95 -4.66 -12.23 1.39
C ASN A 95 -3.96 -12.19 2.75
N LEU A 96 -2.69 -11.76 2.74
CA LEU A 96 -1.87 -11.73 3.94
C LEU A 96 -2.36 -10.76 5.02
N PRO A 97 -2.88 -9.57 4.67
CA PRO A 97 -3.36 -8.65 5.71
C PRO A 97 -4.50 -9.25 6.55
N ALA A 98 -5.28 -10.16 5.95
CA ALA A 98 -6.41 -10.81 6.61
C ALA A 98 -6.10 -12.23 7.10
N ASP A 99 -4.90 -12.74 6.84
CA ASP A 99 -4.54 -14.14 7.15
C ASP A 99 -4.09 -14.28 8.60
N PRO A 100 -4.86 -14.98 9.46
CA PRO A 100 -4.49 -15.15 10.86
C PRO A 100 -3.22 -15.99 11.05
N ASN A 101 -2.84 -16.81 10.08
CA ASN A 101 -1.62 -17.63 10.18
C ASN A 101 -0.35 -16.78 10.16
N VAL A 102 -0.43 -15.55 9.65
CA VAL A 102 0.70 -14.60 9.67
C VAL A 102 0.39 -13.36 10.50
N GLY A 103 -0.53 -13.48 11.44
CA GLY A 103 -0.89 -12.40 12.36
C GLY A 103 -1.82 -11.35 11.76
N GLY A 104 -2.42 -11.62 10.60
CA GLY A 104 -3.31 -10.69 9.93
C GLY A 104 -4.71 -10.68 10.51
N HIS A 105 -5.31 -9.50 10.53
CA HIS A 105 -6.71 -9.33 10.96
C HIS A 105 -7.41 -8.23 10.18
N ALA A 106 -6.73 -7.63 9.21
CA ALA A 106 -7.27 -6.51 8.44
C ALA A 106 -8.34 -6.95 7.46
N LYS A 107 -9.31 -6.08 7.23
CA LYS A 107 -10.29 -6.24 6.16
C LYS A 107 -9.71 -5.61 4.90
N CYS A 108 -9.81 -6.32 3.78
CA CYS A 108 -9.28 -5.85 2.50
C CYS A 108 -10.41 -5.70 1.49
N ALA A 109 -10.43 -4.57 0.78
CA ALA A 109 -11.36 -4.32 -0.30
C ALA A 109 -10.63 -3.66 -1.46
N GLY A 110 -10.82 -4.17 -2.66
CA GLY A 110 -10.18 -3.64 -3.86
C GLY A 110 -11.17 -3.11 -4.87
N GLY A 111 -10.66 -2.41 -5.87
CA GLY A 111 -11.44 -1.89 -6.97
C GLY A 111 -11.96 -0.48 -6.79
N LEU A 112 -11.63 0.18 -5.70
CA LEU A 112 -12.00 1.58 -5.50
C LEU A 112 -11.23 2.43 -6.52
N MET A 113 -11.97 3.14 -7.41
CA MET A 113 -11.37 3.91 -8.50
C MET A 113 -10.38 3.08 -9.33
N LYS A 114 -10.68 1.81 -9.48
CA LYS A 114 -9.84 0.80 -10.13
C LYS A 114 -9.34 1.24 -11.51
N GLU A 115 -10.24 1.76 -12.33
CA GLU A 115 -9.90 2.15 -13.70
C GLU A 115 -8.93 3.33 -13.74
N SER A 116 -9.16 4.35 -12.90
CA SER A 116 -8.29 5.51 -12.81
C SER A 116 -6.89 5.13 -12.32
N CYS A 117 -6.82 4.27 -11.31
CA CYS A 117 -5.54 3.81 -10.76
C CYS A 117 -4.78 2.95 -11.78
N ALA A 118 -5.46 2.04 -12.45
CA ALA A 118 -4.86 1.20 -13.47
C ALA A 118 -4.36 2.04 -14.65
N GLU A 119 -5.12 3.07 -15.05
CA GLU A 119 -4.74 3.97 -16.13
C GLU A 119 -3.46 4.74 -15.83
N VAL A 120 -3.31 5.25 -14.61
CA VAL A 120 -2.09 5.95 -14.19
C VAL A 120 -0.88 5.04 -14.31
N LEU A 121 -0.97 3.80 -13.84
CA LEU A 121 0.10 2.82 -13.93
C LEU A 121 0.41 2.46 -15.39
N GLN A 122 -0.62 2.27 -16.20
CA GLN A 122 -0.45 1.93 -17.61
C GLN A 122 0.27 3.05 -18.37
N ARG A 123 -0.10 4.29 -18.14
CA ARG A 123 0.56 5.45 -18.77
C ARG A 123 2.04 5.53 -18.39
N TYR A 124 2.35 5.27 -17.14
CA TYR A 124 3.74 5.26 -16.68
C TYR A 124 4.55 4.20 -17.44
N PHE A 125 4.06 2.97 -17.53
CA PHE A 125 4.78 1.90 -18.20
C PHE A 125 4.88 2.10 -19.71
N GLU A 126 3.87 2.69 -20.34
CA GLU A 126 3.94 3.05 -21.76
C GLU A 126 5.03 4.09 -22.01
N LYS A 127 5.11 5.10 -21.17
CA LYS A 127 6.16 6.11 -21.25
C LYS A 127 7.55 5.48 -21.14
N LYS A 128 7.73 4.55 -20.22
CA LYS A 128 9.00 3.85 -20.02
C LYS A 128 9.40 3.04 -21.26
N ARG A 129 8.44 2.38 -21.90
CA ARG A 129 8.73 1.60 -23.12
C ARG A 129 9.19 2.48 -24.28
N LYS A 130 8.77 3.73 -24.32
CA LYS A 130 9.17 4.68 -25.38
C LYS A 130 10.54 5.31 -25.14
N GLU A 131 11.05 5.18 -23.95
CA GLU A 131 12.38 5.66 -23.60
C GLU A 131 13.43 4.60 -23.95
#